data_3ef4afcc6d0c3e92649a12ef55994f43
#
_entry.id   3ef4afcc6d0c3e92649a12ef55994f43
#
_cell.length_a   1.000
_cell.length_b   1.000
_cell.length_c   1.000
_cell.angle_alpha   90.00
_cell.angle_beta   90.00
_cell.angle_gamma   90.00
#
_symmetry.space_group_name_H-M   'P 1'
#
loop_
_entity.id
_entity.type
_entity.pdbx_description
1 polymer ?
#
loop_
_entity_poly.entity_id
_entity_poly.type
_entity_poly.pdbx_seq_one_letter_code
_entity_poly.pdbx_strand_id
1 'polypeptide(L)'
;MLLISFGSICAVTFTPGLPLIAKFFEIDITRAELTVTWYLIGYTVGQLLYGPLANRYGSKNTITIGAVIEIFGTIGCVVSFYIRSFELLIISRLIMAFGAGGGLTMSFTVSSKLCSHKDNARIISLLTIAFAITPGIGVFIGGVLVNLYGWVSTFYFMLAYGVIILFLSRTLPEVITAKKIDALNPIMLMRNYSNQLKSSVVFGGLLVGSGTCIVYTFAAIAPFIAINIMGISPQFYGLCNFIPVLGMLFGSLFASYFSKTHAPEKSIKLGLKISAMGVSLLFFGCLLLPSNVLSLFLPMFVIYVGISFIFGNSSALALQNSEDKSNASALMSFINMSSAVLVVMLLAILPIHTTMILPLLYLVYIAMGLLWFMLLQLNCNGPINL
;
A
#
# COMPACT_ATOMS: atom_id res chain seq x y z
N MET A 1 -0.12 -4.58 16.34
CA MET A 1 0.87 -4.85 15.27
C MET A 1 0.29 -5.77 14.20
N LEU A 2 -0.12 -7.01 14.51
CA LEU A 2 -0.63 -7.94 13.50
C LEU A 2 -1.81 -7.39 12.68
N LEU A 3 -2.74 -6.68 13.30
CA LEU A 3 -3.89 -6.13 12.58
C LEU A 3 -3.51 -5.09 11.53
N ILE A 4 -2.54 -4.19 11.81
CA ILE A 4 -2.11 -3.18 10.84
C ILE A 4 -1.34 -3.81 9.67
N SER A 5 -0.63 -4.90 9.94
CA SER A 5 0.13 -5.66 8.95
C SER A 5 -0.75 -6.51 8.01
N PHE A 6 -2.00 -6.74 8.37
CA PHE A 6 -2.89 -7.69 7.70
C PHE A 6 -3.03 -7.41 6.20
N GLY A 7 -3.43 -6.19 5.84
CA GLY A 7 -3.58 -5.81 4.44
C GLY A 7 -2.26 -5.84 3.67
N SER A 8 -1.15 -5.39 4.28
CA SER A 8 0.15 -5.33 3.62
C SER A 8 0.72 -6.73 3.37
N ILE A 9 0.62 -7.65 4.34
CA ILE A 9 1.04 -9.05 4.17
C ILE A 9 0.27 -9.69 3.03
N CYS A 10 -1.06 -9.60 3.05
CA CYS A 10 -1.91 -10.15 1.99
C CYS A 10 -1.65 -9.54 0.61
N ALA A 11 -1.20 -8.28 0.57
CA ALA A 11 -0.87 -7.60 -0.69
C ALA A 11 0.39 -8.14 -1.36
N VAL A 12 1.45 -8.42 -0.58
CA VAL A 12 2.80 -8.57 -1.15
C VAL A 12 3.43 -9.95 -0.99
N THR A 13 2.97 -10.80 -0.05
CA THR A 13 3.62 -12.09 0.24
C THR A 13 3.64 -13.03 -0.98
N PHE A 14 2.66 -12.95 -1.88
CA PHE A 14 2.59 -13.80 -3.06
C PHE A 14 3.42 -13.30 -4.25
N THR A 15 3.87 -12.03 -4.22
CA THR A 15 4.51 -11.38 -5.38
C THR A 15 5.76 -12.09 -5.90
N PRO A 16 6.62 -12.71 -5.07
CA PRO A 16 7.73 -13.54 -5.58
C PRO A 16 7.27 -14.73 -6.42
N GLY A 17 6.01 -15.15 -6.27
CA GLY A 17 5.39 -16.23 -7.02
C GLY A 17 4.74 -15.81 -8.34
N LEU A 18 4.67 -14.50 -8.66
CA LEU A 18 4.00 -14.01 -9.88
C LEU A 18 4.51 -14.70 -11.17
N PRO A 19 5.83 -14.88 -11.38
CA PRO A 19 6.32 -15.59 -12.54
C PRO A 19 5.87 -17.06 -12.62
N LEU A 20 5.77 -17.73 -11.45
CA LEU A 20 5.29 -19.10 -11.38
C LEU A 20 3.77 -19.18 -11.59
N ILE A 21 3.00 -18.18 -11.13
CA ILE A 21 1.56 -18.07 -11.41
C ILE A 21 1.34 -17.91 -12.91
N ALA A 22 2.06 -17.01 -13.57
CA ALA A 22 1.99 -16.82 -15.02
C ALA A 22 2.25 -18.14 -15.78
N LYS A 23 3.31 -18.85 -15.40
CA LYS A 23 3.66 -20.17 -15.98
C LYS A 23 2.61 -21.24 -15.69
N PHE A 24 2.06 -21.28 -14.47
CA PHE A 24 1.09 -22.31 -14.06
C PHE A 24 -0.25 -22.21 -14.79
N PHE A 25 -0.73 -20.98 -15.02
CA PHE A 25 -1.98 -20.72 -15.73
C PHE A 25 -1.78 -20.51 -17.24
N GLU A 26 -0.54 -20.63 -17.75
CA GLU A 26 -0.17 -20.44 -19.16
C GLU A 26 -0.64 -19.08 -19.71
N ILE A 27 -0.44 -18.04 -18.89
CA ILE A 27 -0.81 -16.66 -19.20
C ILE A 27 0.42 -15.78 -19.31
N ASP A 28 0.29 -14.64 -19.99
CA ASP A 28 1.33 -13.64 -20.08
C ASP A 28 1.52 -12.87 -18.75
N ILE A 29 2.62 -12.15 -18.66
CA ILE A 29 2.99 -11.35 -17.48
C ILE A 29 1.89 -10.34 -17.15
N THR A 30 1.37 -9.67 -18.17
CA THR A 30 0.37 -8.61 -18.04
C THR A 30 -0.94 -9.13 -17.45
N ARG A 31 -1.36 -10.35 -17.82
CA ARG A 31 -2.50 -11.00 -17.17
C ARG A 31 -2.20 -11.41 -15.73
N ALA A 32 -1.00 -11.88 -15.43
CA ALA A 32 -0.63 -12.25 -14.05
C ALA A 32 -0.67 -11.03 -13.10
N GLU A 33 -0.33 -9.83 -13.56
CA GLU A 33 -0.41 -8.58 -12.80
C GLU A 33 -1.84 -8.22 -12.37
N LEU A 34 -2.87 -8.72 -13.05
CA LEU A 34 -4.26 -8.55 -12.63
C LEU A 34 -4.51 -9.09 -11.22
N THR A 35 -3.72 -10.06 -10.75
CA THR A 35 -3.80 -10.53 -9.34
C THR A 35 -3.47 -9.44 -8.34
N VAL A 36 -2.54 -8.54 -8.66
CA VAL A 36 -2.21 -7.35 -7.86
C VAL A 36 -3.29 -6.30 -8.01
N THR A 37 -3.71 -6.01 -9.23
CA THR A 37 -4.72 -4.99 -9.56
C THR A 37 -6.04 -5.25 -8.82
N TRP A 38 -6.59 -6.45 -8.93
CA TRP A 38 -7.85 -6.81 -8.28
C TRP A 38 -7.76 -6.79 -6.77
N TYR A 39 -6.59 -7.15 -6.22
CA TYR A 39 -6.34 -6.97 -4.81
C TYR A 39 -6.41 -5.48 -4.41
N LEU A 40 -5.74 -4.60 -5.14
CA LEU A 40 -5.74 -3.16 -4.85
C LEU A 40 -7.14 -2.55 -4.95
N ILE A 41 -7.94 -2.97 -5.92
CA ILE A 41 -9.35 -2.54 -6.05
C ILE A 41 -10.14 -2.92 -4.79
N GLY A 42 -10.09 -4.18 -4.38
CA GLY A 42 -10.78 -4.67 -3.18
C GLY A 42 -10.32 -3.95 -1.91
N TYR A 43 -9.02 -3.75 -1.78
CA TYR A 43 -8.41 -3.05 -0.65
C TYR A 43 -8.85 -1.58 -0.58
N THR A 44 -8.87 -0.89 -1.71
CA THR A 44 -9.27 0.53 -1.82
C THR A 44 -10.73 0.72 -1.43
N VAL A 45 -11.62 -0.12 -1.97
CA VAL A 45 -13.06 -0.08 -1.63
C VAL A 45 -13.27 -0.47 -0.17
N GLY A 46 -12.55 -1.48 0.30
CA GLY A 46 -12.60 -1.90 1.71
C GLY A 46 -12.28 -0.76 2.66
N GLN A 47 -11.21 -0.01 2.43
CA GLN A 47 -10.80 1.10 3.31
C GLN A 47 -11.91 2.13 3.55
N LEU A 48 -12.72 2.45 2.55
CA LEU A 48 -13.84 3.40 2.70
C LEU A 48 -14.96 2.87 3.60
N LEU A 49 -15.17 1.56 3.61
CA LEU A 49 -16.34 0.97 4.27
C LEU A 49 -16.09 0.58 5.72
N TYR A 50 -14.83 0.35 6.13
CA TYR A 50 -14.54 -0.13 7.49
C TYR A 50 -14.84 0.87 8.59
N GLY A 51 -14.68 2.18 8.34
CA GLY A 51 -15.10 3.23 9.28
C GLY A 51 -16.62 3.21 9.54
N PRO A 52 -17.46 3.31 8.53
CA PRO A 52 -18.91 3.16 8.62
C PRO A 52 -19.37 1.82 9.21
N LEU A 53 -18.73 0.71 8.83
CA LEU A 53 -19.02 -0.61 9.39
C LEU A 53 -18.78 -0.65 10.90
N ALA A 54 -17.66 -0.07 11.35
CA ALA A 54 -17.32 0.01 12.76
C ALA A 54 -18.30 0.88 13.55
N ASN A 55 -18.77 1.99 12.97
CA ASN A 55 -19.79 2.84 13.57
C ASN A 55 -21.14 2.14 13.67
N ARG A 56 -21.47 1.19 12.79
CA ARG A 56 -22.73 0.45 12.81
C ARG A 56 -22.67 -0.80 13.69
N TYR A 57 -21.65 -1.61 13.54
CA TYR A 57 -21.56 -2.95 14.17
C TYR A 57 -20.64 -2.99 15.38
N GLY A 58 -19.84 -1.96 15.59
CA GLY A 58 -18.77 -1.93 16.58
C GLY A 58 -17.43 -2.38 16.02
N SER A 59 -16.35 -2.02 16.68
CA SER A 59 -14.98 -2.27 16.23
C SER A 59 -14.64 -3.77 16.17
N LYS A 60 -15.01 -4.50 17.24
CA LYS A 60 -14.76 -5.94 17.35
C LYS A 60 -15.42 -6.75 16.25
N ASN A 61 -16.73 -6.53 16.04
CA ASN A 61 -17.48 -7.23 14.99
C ASN A 61 -16.99 -6.89 13.61
N THR A 62 -16.60 -5.63 13.36
CA THR A 62 -16.05 -5.17 12.08
C THR A 62 -14.74 -5.86 11.74
N ILE A 63 -13.81 -5.99 12.71
CA ILE A 63 -12.55 -6.73 12.52
C ILE A 63 -12.84 -8.21 12.24
N THR A 64 -13.78 -8.81 12.99
CA THR A 64 -14.18 -10.22 12.81
C THR A 64 -14.77 -10.45 11.41
N ILE A 65 -15.67 -9.57 10.94
CA ILE A 65 -16.25 -9.64 9.59
C ILE A 65 -15.15 -9.56 8.54
N GLY A 66 -14.22 -8.61 8.69
CA GLY A 66 -13.08 -8.46 7.77
C GLY A 66 -12.21 -9.71 7.69
N ALA A 67 -11.87 -10.29 8.85
CA ALA A 67 -11.07 -11.52 8.90
C ALA A 67 -11.80 -12.71 8.25
N VAL A 68 -13.12 -12.85 8.47
CA VAL A 68 -13.92 -13.92 7.83
C VAL A 68 -13.95 -13.73 6.30
N ILE A 69 -14.17 -12.53 5.80
CA ILE A 69 -14.18 -12.25 4.35
C ILE A 69 -12.80 -12.53 3.75
N GLU A 70 -11.71 -12.14 4.42
CA GLU A 70 -10.34 -12.42 3.97
C GLU A 70 -10.07 -13.91 3.91
N ILE A 71 -10.40 -14.67 4.96
CA ILE A 71 -10.26 -16.14 5.01
C ILE A 71 -11.01 -16.79 3.85
N PHE A 72 -12.25 -16.36 3.60
CA PHE A 72 -13.05 -16.90 2.50
C PHE A 72 -12.41 -16.61 1.13
N GLY A 73 -11.94 -15.39 0.91
CA GLY A 73 -11.19 -15.04 -0.31
C GLY A 73 -9.90 -15.84 -0.44
N THR A 74 -9.16 -16.04 0.65
CA THR A 74 -7.91 -16.81 0.65
C THR A 74 -8.14 -18.29 0.34
N ILE A 75 -9.22 -18.88 0.86
CA ILE A 75 -9.64 -20.25 0.50
C ILE A 75 -9.92 -20.33 -1.01
N GLY A 76 -10.63 -19.35 -1.58
CA GLY A 76 -10.86 -19.27 -3.02
C GLY A 76 -9.56 -19.20 -3.83
N CYS A 77 -8.54 -18.46 -3.35
CA CYS A 77 -7.21 -18.44 -3.97
C CYS A 77 -6.55 -19.83 -3.94
N VAL A 78 -6.67 -20.57 -2.86
CA VAL A 78 -6.16 -21.96 -2.77
C VAL A 78 -6.93 -22.88 -3.71
N VAL A 79 -8.27 -22.80 -3.73
CA VAL A 79 -9.11 -23.63 -4.61
C VAL A 79 -8.80 -23.36 -6.08
N SER A 80 -8.49 -22.11 -6.46
CA SER A 80 -8.14 -21.75 -7.85
C SER A 80 -6.96 -22.56 -8.42
N PHE A 81 -6.01 -22.94 -7.55
CA PHE A 81 -4.90 -23.81 -7.93
C PHE A 81 -5.38 -25.20 -8.32
N TYR A 82 -6.27 -25.82 -7.51
CA TYR A 82 -6.73 -27.19 -7.75
C TYR A 82 -7.63 -27.31 -8.98
N ILE A 83 -8.48 -26.31 -9.22
CA ILE A 83 -9.37 -26.29 -10.40
C ILE A 83 -8.74 -25.61 -11.63
N ARG A 84 -7.52 -25.10 -11.52
CA ARG A 84 -6.76 -24.39 -12.57
C ARG A 84 -7.55 -23.23 -13.19
N SER A 85 -8.25 -22.43 -12.39
CA SER A 85 -8.99 -21.25 -12.84
C SER A 85 -8.32 -19.97 -12.40
N PHE A 86 -7.76 -19.22 -13.36
CA PHE A 86 -7.18 -17.89 -13.13
C PHE A 86 -8.25 -16.87 -12.75
N GLU A 87 -9.43 -16.95 -13.36
CA GLU A 87 -10.57 -16.08 -13.08
C GLU A 87 -11.00 -16.19 -11.61
N LEU A 88 -11.04 -17.42 -11.08
CA LEU A 88 -11.32 -17.63 -9.65
C LEU A 88 -10.23 -17.01 -8.77
N LEU A 89 -8.96 -17.11 -9.17
CA LEU A 89 -7.86 -16.46 -8.44
C LEU A 89 -8.08 -14.96 -8.34
N ILE A 90 -8.41 -14.28 -9.46
CA ILE A 90 -8.62 -12.83 -9.50
C ILE A 90 -9.79 -12.43 -8.59
N ILE A 91 -10.94 -13.08 -8.73
CA ILE A 91 -12.15 -12.78 -7.94
C ILE A 91 -11.87 -13.02 -6.45
N SER A 92 -11.17 -14.10 -6.14
CA SER A 92 -10.80 -14.43 -4.76
C SER A 92 -9.84 -13.41 -4.16
N ARG A 93 -8.90 -12.87 -4.95
CA ARG A 93 -8.01 -11.77 -4.54
C ARG A 93 -8.77 -10.50 -4.23
N LEU A 94 -9.79 -10.16 -5.01
CA LEU A 94 -10.68 -9.02 -4.72
C LEU A 94 -11.38 -9.18 -3.36
N ILE A 95 -11.99 -10.35 -3.13
CA ILE A 95 -12.72 -10.65 -1.89
C ILE A 95 -11.78 -10.64 -0.70
N MET A 96 -10.63 -11.29 -0.80
CA MET A 96 -9.57 -11.32 0.20
C MET A 96 -9.13 -9.90 0.60
N ALA A 97 -8.88 -9.05 -0.39
CA ALA A 97 -8.43 -7.68 -0.19
C ALA A 97 -9.50 -6.80 0.47
N PHE A 98 -10.76 -6.98 0.08
CA PHE A 98 -11.89 -6.32 0.72
C PHE A 98 -11.93 -6.66 2.22
N GLY A 99 -11.73 -7.92 2.59
CA GLY A 99 -11.64 -8.34 3.98
C GLY A 99 -10.45 -7.73 4.73
N ALA A 100 -9.27 -7.72 4.12
CA ALA A 100 -8.04 -7.22 4.71
C ALA A 100 -7.96 -5.67 4.80
N GLY A 101 -8.80 -4.95 4.02
CA GLY A 101 -8.79 -3.49 3.91
C GLY A 101 -9.05 -2.75 5.22
N GLY A 102 -9.72 -3.40 6.18
CA GLY A 102 -9.98 -2.83 7.50
C GLY A 102 -8.78 -2.81 8.45
N GLY A 103 -7.73 -3.56 8.17
CA GLY A 103 -6.62 -3.76 9.10
C GLY A 103 -5.95 -2.45 9.54
N LEU A 104 -5.64 -1.58 8.60
CA LEU A 104 -5.03 -0.27 8.86
C LEU A 104 -5.96 0.64 9.66
N THR A 105 -7.18 0.85 9.15
CA THR A 105 -8.17 1.77 9.74
C THR A 105 -8.56 1.34 11.15
N MET A 106 -8.80 0.04 11.34
CA MET A 106 -9.19 -0.49 12.65
C MET A 106 -8.04 -0.47 13.67
N SER A 107 -6.80 -0.66 13.23
CA SER A 107 -5.63 -0.55 14.12
C SER A 107 -5.50 0.83 14.73
N PHE A 108 -5.63 1.89 13.93
CA PHE A 108 -5.59 3.27 14.43
C PHE A 108 -6.83 3.60 15.29
N THR A 109 -8.03 3.15 14.89
CA THR A 109 -9.25 3.39 15.64
C THR A 109 -9.20 2.74 17.03
N VAL A 110 -8.80 1.47 17.10
CA VAL A 110 -8.69 0.75 18.38
C VAL A 110 -7.61 1.37 19.27
N SER A 111 -6.44 1.67 18.72
CA SER A 111 -5.35 2.31 19.45
C SER A 111 -5.75 3.65 20.03
N SER A 112 -6.37 4.53 19.23
CA SER A 112 -6.76 5.88 19.66
C SER A 112 -7.84 5.89 20.74
N LYS A 113 -8.65 4.82 20.85
CA LYS A 113 -9.72 4.70 21.82
C LYS A 113 -9.30 3.98 23.12
N LEU A 114 -8.33 3.06 23.04
CA LEU A 114 -7.89 2.28 24.20
C LEU A 114 -6.78 2.96 25.01
N CYS A 115 -5.98 3.82 24.37
CA CYS A 115 -4.77 4.35 24.98
C CYS A 115 -4.98 5.78 25.49
N SER A 116 -4.27 6.12 26.58
CA SER A 116 -4.20 7.51 27.05
C SER A 116 -3.55 8.40 25.98
N HIS A 117 -3.80 9.71 26.03
CA HIS A 117 -3.23 10.65 25.05
C HIS A 117 -1.70 10.54 24.91
N LYS A 118 -1.01 10.27 26.02
CA LYS A 118 0.46 10.14 26.08
C LYS A 118 0.93 8.81 25.47
N ASP A 119 0.25 7.71 25.78
CA ASP A 119 0.62 6.38 25.28
C ASP A 119 0.22 6.19 23.82
N ASN A 120 -0.85 6.84 23.38
CA ASN A 120 -1.36 6.76 22.01
C ASN A 120 -0.31 7.21 20.99
N ALA A 121 0.42 8.31 21.24
CA ALA A 121 1.48 8.78 20.35
C ALA A 121 2.59 7.74 20.17
N ARG A 122 3.00 7.06 21.25
CA ARG A 122 3.98 5.97 21.22
C ARG A 122 3.48 4.77 20.44
N ILE A 123 2.23 4.37 20.65
CA ILE A 123 1.62 3.21 19.99
C ILE A 123 1.41 3.49 18.51
N ILE A 124 0.95 4.68 18.12
CA ILE A 124 0.84 5.09 16.71
C ILE A 124 2.21 5.04 16.03
N SER A 125 3.27 5.52 16.69
CA SER A 125 4.64 5.44 16.15
C SER A 125 5.06 3.98 15.90
N LEU A 126 4.81 3.08 16.86
CA LEU A 126 5.10 1.64 16.70
C LEU A 126 4.25 0.98 15.61
N LEU A 127 2.98 1.37 15.47
CA LEU A 127 2.11 0.89 14.40
C LEU A 127 2.63 1.34 13.01
N THR A 128 3.09 2.59 12.91
CA THR A 128 3.67 3.12 11.67
C THR A 128 4.95 2.39 11.27
N ILE A 129 5.83 2.10 12.24
CA ILE A 129 7.04 1.29 12.01
C ILE A 129 6.67 -0.12 11.56
N ALA A 130 5.70 -0.76 12.22
CA ALA A 130 5.23 -2.08 11.82
C ALA A 130 4.69 -2.06 10.38
N PHE A 131 3.88 -1.08 10.02
CA PHE A 131 3.36 -0.92 8.66
C PHE A 131 4.46 -0.74 7.62
N ALA A 132 5.51 0.02 7.94
CA ALA A 132 6.65 0.27 7.04
C ALA A 132 7.50 -0.98 6.79
N ILE A 133 7.71 -1.83 7.81
CA ILE A 133 8.57 -3.02 7.72
C ILE A 133 7.81 -4.23 7.16
N THR A 134 6.53 -4.33 7.40
CA THR A 134 5.69 -5.48 7.06
C THR A 134 5.77 -5.90 5.58
N PRO A 135 5.75 -5.00 4.58
CA PRO A 135 5.87 -5.41 3.18
C PRO A 135 7.16 -6.18 2.90
N GLY A 136 8.30 -5.74 3.45
CA GLY A 136 9.57 -6.43 3.27
C GLY A 136 9.59 -7.82 3.91
N ILE A 137 9.09 -7.92 5.14
CA ILE A 137 8.95 -9.23 5.81
C ILE A 137 8.01 -10.14 5.01
N GLY A 138 6.89 -9.60 4.52
CA GLY A 138 5.93 -10.34 3.69
C GLY A 138 6.54 -10.88 2.41
N VAL A 139 7.26 -10.05 1.66
CA VAL A 139 7.95 -10.47 0.42
C VAL A 139 9.05 -11.49 0.71
N PHE A 140 9.82 -11.32 1.79
CA PHE A 140 10.85 -12.29 2.20
C PHE A 140 10.25 -13.65 2.55
N ILE A 141 9.24 -13.69 3.42
CA ILE A 141 8.52 -14.93 3.76
C ILE A 141 7.96 -15.58 2.49
N GLY A 142 7.33 -14.75 1.63
CA GLY A 142 6.80 -15.20 0.35
C GLY A 142 7.87 -15.80 -0.55
N GLY A 143 9.03 -15.17 -0.66
CA GLY A 143 10.16 -15.67 -1.43
C GLY A 143 10.66 -17.04 -0.94
N VAL A 144 10.77 -17.22 0.37
CA VAL A 144 11.15 -18.51 0.99
C VAL A 144 10.08 -19.57 0.71
N LEU A 145 8.81 -19.25 0.94
CA LEU A 145 7.69 -20.19 0.73
C LEU A 145 7.57 -20.59 -0.74
N VAL A 146 7.67 -19.63 -1.65
CA VAL A 146 7.61 -19.89 -3.11
C VAL A 146 8.76 -20.77 -3.56
N ASN A 147 9.96 -20.53 -3.04
CA ASN A 147 11.15 -21.30 -3.41
C ASN A 147 11.09 -22.75 -2.91
N LEU A 148 10.53 -22.99 -1.71
CA LEU A 148 10.49 -24.33 -1.08
C LEU A 148 9.24 -25.13 -1.47
N TYR A 149 8.09 -24.48 -1.56
CA TYR A 149 6.79 -25.15 -1.63
C TYR A 149 5.90 -24.66 -2.80
N GLY A 150 6.41 -23.75 -3.63
CA GLY A 150 5.64 -23.14 -4.74
C GLY A 150 4.70 -22.03 -4.30
N TRP A 151 4.09 -21.33 -5.27
CA TRP A 151 3.33 -20.09 -5.05
C TRP A 151 2.08 -20.26 -4.17
N VAL A 152 1.43 -21.42 -4.19
CA VAL A 152 0.21 -21.68 -3.40
C VAL A 152 0.48 -21.63 -1.90
N SER A 153 1.70 -21.99 -1.46
CA SER A 153 2.10 -21.96 -0.07
C SER A 153 1.96 -20.58 0.58
N THR A 154 2.08 -19.51 -0.21
CA THR A 154 1.85 -18.14 0.26
C THR A 154 0.40 -17.91 0.68
N PHE A 155 -0.56 -18.52 0.00
CA PHE A 155 -1.97 -18.43 0.37
C PHE A 155 -2.29 -19.28 1.61
N TYR A 156 -1.64 -20.43 1.80
CA TYR A 156 -1.75 -21.16 3.08
C TYR A 156 -1.21 -20.35 4.26
N PHE A 157 -0.11 -19.64 4.08
CA PHE A 157 0.42 -18.72 5.08
C PHE A 157 -0.56 -17.58 5.39
N MET A 158 -1.15 -16.95 4.36
CA MET A 158 -2.14 -15.90 4.53
C MET A 158 -3.41 -16.40 5.22
N LEU A 159 -3.86 -17.62 4.89
CA LEU A 159 -4.98 -18.28 5.57
C LEU A 159 -4.72 -18.45 7.06
N ALA A 160 -3.55 -18.97 7.42
CA ALA A 160 -3.15 -19.09 8.83
C ALA A 160 -3.11 -17.73 9.53
N TYR A 161 -2.62 -16.71 8.84
CA TYR A 161 -2.58 -15.34 9.35
C TYR A 161 -3.99 -14.76 9.57
N GLY A 162 -4.92 -14.95 8.62
CA GLY A 162 -6.33 -14.55 8.75
C GLY A 162 -7.02 -15.25 9.92
N VAL A 163 -6.76 -16.54 10.12
CA VAL A 163 -7.27 -17.32 11.28
C VAL A 163 -6.72 -16.75 12.58
N ILE A 164 -5.44 -16.40 12.67
CA ILE A 164 -4.86 -15.75 13.84
C ILE A 164 -5.56 -14.41 14.13
N ILE A 165 -5.75 -13.57 13.11
CA ILE A 165 -6.49 -12.29 13.27
C ILE A 165 -7.92 -12.54 13.75
N LEU A 166 -8.60 -13.54 13.22
CA LEU A 166 -9.97 -13.90 13.64
C LEU A 166 -10.03 -14.28 15.13
N PHE A 167 -9.10 -15.10 15.61
CA PHE A 167 -9.04 -15.45 17.03
C PHE A 167 -8.70 -14.24 17.91
N LEU A 168 -7.68 -13.47 17.52
CA LEU A 168 -7.27 -12.28 18.26
C LEU A 168 -8.36 -11.19 18.27
N SER A 169 -9.17 -11.08 17.22
CA SER A 169 -10.28 -10.12 17.19
C SER A 169 -11.30 -10.37 18.32
N ARG A 170 -11.46 -11.63 18.74
CA ARG A 170 -12.37 -11.99 19.84
C ARG A 170 -11.89 -11.55 21.22
N THR A 171 -10.57 -11.38 21.39
CA THR A 171 -9.98 -10.91 22.66
C THR A 171 -9.98 -9.39 22.80
N LEU A 172 -10.20 -8.66 21.69
CA LEU A 172 -10.24 -7.20 21.71
C LEU A 172 -11.51 -6.69 22.42
N PRO A 173 -11.38 -5.65 23.26
CA PRO A 173 -12.54 -4.97 23.83
C PRO A 173 -13.28 -4.19 22.75
N GLU A 174 -14.60 -4.02 22.93
CA GLU A 174 -15.37 -3.13 22.06
C GLU A 174 -15.07 -1.67 22.41
N VAL A 175 -14.58 -0.90 21.45
CA VAL A 175 -14.19 0.50 21.65
C VAL A 175 -15.19 1.51 21.06
N ILE A 176 -16.14 1.03 20.23
CA ILE A 176 -17.20 1.84 19.64
C ILE A 176 -18.54 1.38 20.24
N THR A 177 -18.95 2.01 21.33
CA THR A 177 -20.17 1.67 22.08
C THR A 177 -21.41 2.36 21.50
N ALA A 178 -21.28 3.59 21.00
CA ALA A 178 -22.37 4.35 20.39
C ALA A 178 -22.56 3.95 18.92
N LYS A 179 -23.43 2.97 18.67
CA LYS A 179 -23.73 2.48 17.32
C LYS A 179 -24.68 3.43 16.59
N LYS A 180 -24.35 3.76 15.34
CA LYS A 180 -25.18 4.59 14.45
C LYS A 180 -25.85 3.72 13.39
N ILE A 181 -27.18 3.59 13.46
CA ILE A 181 -27.96 2.75 12.54
C ILE A 181 -27.76 3.21 11.08
N ASP A 182 -27.72 4.52 10.86
CA ASP A 182 -27.61 5.12 9.52
C ASP A 182 -26.18 5.24 9.00
N ALA A 183 -25.17 4.70 9.73
CA ALA A 183 -23.78 4.83 9.35
C ALA A 183 -23.43 4.23 7.97
N LEU A 184 -24.23 3.27 7.48
CA LEU A 184 -24.07 2.63 6.17
C LEU A 184 -25.05 3.16 5.11
N ASN A 185 -25.80 4.24 5.39
CA ASN A 185 -26.67 4.84 4.39
C ASN A 185 -25.82 5.41 3.23
N PRO A 186 -25.96 4.89 1.98
CA PRO A 186 -25.13 5.31 0.86
C PRO A 186 -25.21 6.82 0.57
N ILE A 187 -26.40 7.41 0.74
CA ILE A 187 -26.61 8.84 0.51
C ILE A 187 -25.84 9.67 1.53
N MET A 188 -25.88 9.27 2.81
CA MET A 188 -25.12 9.94 3.86
C MET A 188 -23.61 9.80 3.65
N LEU A 189 -23.14 8.61 3.27
CA LEU A 189 -21.73 8.36 2.97
C LEU A 189 -21.26 9.22 1.81
N MET A 190 -21.98 9.22 0.70
CA MET A 190 -21.65 10.06 -0.46
C MET A 190 -21.65 11.55 -0.09
N ARG A 191 -22.63 12.03 0.67
CA ARG A 191 -22.68 13.41 1.14
C ARG A 191 -21.50 13.75 2.05
N ASN A 192 -21.15 12.88 2.99
CA ASN A 192 -20.01 13.11 3.89
C ASN A 192 -18.68 13.18 3.14
N TYR A 193 -18.47 12.29 2.15
CA TYR A 193 -17.26 12.33 1.33
C TYR A 193 -17.26 13.48 0.33
N SER A 194 -18.38 13.81 -0.29
CA SER A 194 -18.45 14.95 -1.23
C SER A 194 -18.17 16.29 -0.56
N ASN A 195 -18.58 16.46 0.70
CA ASN A 195 -18.26 17.65 1.50
C ASN A 195 -16.75 17.78 1.81
N GLN A 196 -15.98 16.70 1.71
CA GLN A 196 -14.54 16.68 1.91
C GLN A 196 -13.73 16.75 0.60
N LEU A 197 -14.38 16.82 -0.58
CA LEU A 197 -13.73 16.98 -1.89
C LEU A 197 -13.17 18.42 -2.05
N LYS A 198 -12.31 18.82 -1.09
CA LYS A 198 -11.55 20.05 -1.16
C LYS A 198 -10.30 19.84 -2.00
N SER A 199 -9.90 20.85 -2.78
CA SER A 199 -8.70 20.77 -3.64
C SER A 199 -7.45 20.35 -2.88
N SER A 200 -7.27 20.78 -1.62
CA SER A 200 -6.14 20.37 -0.78
C SER A 200 -6.13 18.87 -0.49
N VAL A 201 -7.28 18.26 -0.21
CA VAL A 201 -7.43 16.82 0.05
C VAL A 201 -7.16 16.01 -1.23
N VAL A 202 -7.68 16.50 -2.37
CA VAL A 202 -7.49 15.85 -3.68
C VAL A 202 -6.01 15.86 -4.08
N PHE A 203 -5.39 17.03 -4.12
CA PHE A 203 -3.98 17.15 -4.52
C PHE A 203 -3.02 16.51 -3.51
N GLY A 204 -3.36 16.54 -2.21
CA GLY A 204 -2.61 15.81 -1.20
C GLY A 204 -2.69 14.30 -1.40
N GLY A 205 -3.89 13.77 -1.70
CA GLY A 205 -4.10 12.36 -2.03
C GLY A 205 -3.35 11.92 -3.29
N LEU A 206 -3.39 12.73 -4.35
CA LEU A 206 -2.66 12.48 -5.60
C LEU A 206 -1.13 12.55 -5.41
N LEU A 207 -0.64 13.47 -4.57
CA LEU A 207 0.78 13.59 -4.26
C LEU A 207 1.29 12.37 -3.50
N VAL A 208 0.57 11.90 -2.48
CA VAL A 208 0.87 10.62 -1.80
C VAL A 208 0.74 9.47 -2.80
N GLY A 209 -0.28 9.52 -3.66
CA GLY A 209 -0.53 8.56 -4.74
C GLY A 209 0.66 8.38 -5.67
N SER A 210 1.38 9.44 -6.01
CA SER A 210 2.57 9.35 -6.87
C SER A 210 3.65 8.45 -6.27
N GLY A 211 3.91 8.54 -4.96
CA GLY A 211 4.82 7.64 -4.25
C GLY A 211 4.27 6.21 -4.15
N THR A 212 2.97 6.07 -3.90
CA THR A 212 2.31 4.75 -3.81
C THR A 212 2.32 4.04 -5.17
N CYS A 213 2.19 4.76 -6.29
CA CYS A 213 2.36 4.21 -7.64
C CYS A 213 3.76 3.59 -7.82
N ILE A 214 4.83 4.23 -7.33
CA ILE A 214 6.18 3.66 -7.36
C ILE A 214 6.23 2.33 -6.60
N VAL A 215 5.67 2.30 -5.38
CA VAL A 215 5.68 1.10 -4.52
C VAL A 215 4.95 -0.08 -5.17
N TYR A 216 3.73 0.14 -5.69
CA TYR A 216 2.94 -0.95 -6.26
C TYR A 216 3.38 -1.34 -7.67
N THR A 217 3.91 -0.41 -8.48
CA THR A 217 4.58 -0.75 -9.75
C THR A 217 5.79 -1.64 -9.49
N PHE A 218 6.60 -1.33 -8.45
CA PHE A 218 7.70 -2.20 -8.06
C PHE A 218 7.20 -3.59 -7.66
N ALA A 219 6.18 -3.67 -6.82
CA ALA A 219 5.63 -4.94 -6.36
C ALA A 219 5.06 -5.80 -7.52
N ALA A 220 4.52 -5.17 -8.57
CA ALA A 220 3.97 -5.87 -9.73
C ALA A 220 5.05 -6.32 -10.73
N ILE A 221 6.01 -5.45 -11.06
CA ILE A 221 6.96 -5.68 -12.16
C ILE A 221 8.30 -6.26 -11.68
N ALA A 222 8.82 -5.86 -10.53
CA ALA A 222 10.15 -6.25 -10.08
C ALA A 222 10.36 -7.77 -9.96
N PRO A 223 9.36 -8.60 -9.54
CA PRO A 223 9.53 -10.05 -9.54
C PRO A 223 9.88 -10.62 -10.94
N PHE A 224 9.21 -10.11 -11.98
CA PHE A 224 9.48 -10.54 -13.36
C PHE A 224 10.86 -10.11 -13.83
N ILE A 225 11.28 -8.88 -13.55
CA ILE A 225 12.61 -8.40 -13.90
C ILE A 225 13.68 -9.21 -13.16
N ALA A 226 13.55 -9.34 -11.85
CA ALA A 226 14.57 -9.97 -11.02
C ALA A 226 14.66 -11.48 -11.26
N ILE A 227 13.54 -12.18 -11.36
CA ILE A 227 13.50 -13.63 -11.47
C ILE A 227 13.68 -14.08 -12.92
N ASN A 228 12.94 -13.47 -13.89
CA ASN A 228 12.95 -13.93 -15.28
C ASN A 228 14.10 -13.31 -16.09
N ILE A 229 14.43 -12.02 -15.89
CA ILE A 229 15.46 -11.32 -16.67
C ILE A 229 16.84 -11.45 -16.00
N MET A 230 16.92 -11.21 -14.67
CA MET A 230 18.20 -11.27 -13.95
C MET A 230 18.52 -12.67 -13.42
N GLY A 231 17.58 -13.64 -13.46
CA GLY A 231 17.80 -15.06 -13.16
C GLY A 231 17.98 -15.37 -11.66
N ILE A 232 17.53 -14.51 -10.75
CA ILE A 232 17.65 -14.77 -9.30
C ILE A 232 16.51 -15.65 -8.79
N SER A 233 16.75 -16.38 -7.69
CA SER A 233 15.72 -17.18 -7.06
C SER A 233 14.66 -16.29 -6.38
N PRO A 234 13.39 -16.78 -6.22
CA PRO A 234 12.36 -16.10 -5.46
C PRO A 234 12.77 -15.77 -4.02
N GLN A 235 13.54 -16.66 -3.37
CA GLN A 235 14.07 -16.43 -2.04
C GLN A 235 15.06 -15.25 -2.02
N PHE A 236 15.99 -15.20 -2.98
CA PHE A 236 16.96 -14.10 -3.05
C PHE A 236 16.30 -12.78 -3.42
N TYR A 237 15.29 -12.80 -4.29
CA TYR A 237 14.42 -11.65 -4.54
C TYR A 237 13.78 -11.13 -3.24
N GLY A 238 13.21 -12.04 -2.44
CA GLY A 238 12.63 -11.70 -1.15
C GLY A 238 13.64 -11.04 -0.20
N LEU A 239 14.87 -11.55 -0.14
CA LEU A 239 15.95 -10.97 0.65
C LEU A 239 16.34 -9.57 0.16
N CYS A 240 16.48 -9.38 -1.14
CA CYS A 240 16.79 -8.08 -1.73
C CYS A 240 15.74 -7.00 -1.44
N ASN A 241 14.48 -7.39 -1.23
CA ASN A 241 13.40 -6.46 -0.86
C ASN A 241 13.57 -5.81 0.52
N PHE A 242 14.46 -6.30 1.39
CA PHE A 242 14.83 -5.55 2.59
C PHE A 242 15.52 -4.23 2.28
N ILE A 243 16.22 -4.11 1.15
CA ILE A 243 16.93 -2.88 0.77
C ILE A 243 15.97 -1.68 0.66
N PRO A 244 14.90 -1.69 -0.18
CA PRO A 244 13.92 -0.61 -0.22
C PRO A 244 13.19 -0.41 1.11
N VAL A 245 12.88 -1.48 1.86
CA VAL A 245 12.23 -1.39 3.17
C VAL A 245 13.10 -0.65 4.18
N LEU A 246 14.41 -0.91 4.21
CA LEU A 246 15.35 -0.14 5.01
C LEU A 246 15.37 1.34 4.58
N GLY A 247 15.28 1.62 3.26
CA GLY A 247 15.13 2.98 2.75
C GLY A 247 13.89 3.68 3.32
N MET A 248 12.75 2.98 3.36
CA MET A 248 11.51 3.53 3.93
C MET A 248 11.62 3.76 5.44
N LEU A 249 12.26 2.85 6.17
CA LEU A 249 12.50 2.97 7.61
C LEU A 249 13.38 4.16 7.93
N PHE A 250 14.58 4.23 7.35
CA PHE A 250 15.51 5.34 7.55
C PHE A 250 14.91 6.66 7.09
N GLY A 251 14.26 6.67 5.92
CA GLY A 251 13.58 7.82 5.39
C GLY A 251 12.50 8.36 6.34
N SER A 252 11.70 7.49 6.95
CA SER A 252 10.67 7.89 7.91
C SER A 252 11.25 8.48 9.18
N LEU A 253 12.37 7.94 9.70
CA LEU A 253 13.08 8.48 10.85
C LEU A 253 13.67 9.85 10.54
N PHE A 254 14.36 10.01 9.41
CA PHE A 254 14.93 11.28 8.98
C PHE A 254 13.83 12.33 8.66
N ALA A 255 12.76 11.93 8.00
CA ALA A 255 11.63 12.82 7.74
C ALA A 255 10.98 13.32 9.04
N SER A 256 10.79 12.43 10.02
CA SER A 256 10.26 12.79 11.34
C SER A 256 11.19 13.79 12.07
N TYR A 257 12.49 13.56 12.03
CA TYR A 257 13.45 14.48 12.62
C TYR A 257 13.47 15.84 11.91
N PHE A 258 13.51 15.84 10.57
CA PHE A 258 13.56 17.04 9.76
C PHE A 258 12.30 17.91 9.92
N SER A 259 11.15 17.28 10.03
CA SER A 259 9.85 17.96 10.19
C SER A 259 9.65 18.63 11.55
N LYS A 260 10.53 18.38 12.53
CA LYS A 260 10.52 19.12 13.81
C LYS A 260 10.95 20.57 13.65
N THR A 261 11.80 20.86 12.67
CA THR A 261 12.44 22.18 12.49
C THR A 261 12.08 22.84 11.17
N HIS A 262 11.45 22.11 10.25
CA HIS A 262 11.12 22.59 8.91
C HIS A 262 9.65 22.41 8.58
N ALA A 263 9.09 23.35 7.81
CA ALA A 263 7.72 23.28 7.33
C ALA A 263 7.50 22.07 6.40
N PRO A 264 6.26 21.51 6.34
CA PRO A 264 5.93 20.35 5.52
C PRO A 264 6.34 20.49 4.04
N GLU A 265 6.22 21.71 3.47
CA GLU A 265 6.57 22.01 2.08
C GLU A 265 8.06 21.81 1.79
N LYS A 266 8.94 22.18 2.75
CA LYS A 266 10.38 21.95 2.62
C LYS A 266 10.70 20.47 2.66
N SER A 267 10.02 19.72 3.53
CA SER A 267 10.15 18.26 3.64
C SER A 267 9.72 17.56 2.35
N ILE A 268 8.58 17.94 1.77
CA ILE A 268 8.07 17.40 0.50
C ILE A 268 9.05 17.70 -0.64
N LYS A 269 9.56 18.95 -0.76
CA LYS A 269 10.56 19.31 -1.77
C LYS A 269 11.82 18.48 -1.67
N LEU A 270 12.31 18.25 -0.45
CA LEU A 270 13.48 17.40 -0.20
C LEU A 270 13.19 15.95 -0.61
N GLY A 271 12.03 15.41 -0.24
CA GLY A 271 11.60 14.06 -0.62
C GLY A 271 11.53 13.86 -2.13
N LEU A 272 10.94 14.81 -2.86
CA LEU A 272 10.89 14.77 -4.34
C LEU A 272 12.29 14.81 -4.96
N LYS A 273 13.22 15.63 -4.44
CA LYS A 273 14.62 15.69 -4.92
C LYS A 273 15.36 14.37 -4.68
N ILE A 274 15.22 13.79 -3.46
CA ILE A 274 15.85 12.50 -3.14
C ILE A 274 15.28 11.39 -4.02
N SER A 275 13.95 11.35 -4.20
CA SER A 275 13.31 10.36 -5.08
C SER A 275 13.76 10.52 -6.54
N ALA A 276 13.86 11.75 -7.06
CA ALA A 276 14.35 12.02 -8.41
C ALA A 276 15.80 11.57 -8.59
N MET A 277 16.67 11.81 -7.60
CA MET A 277 18.05 11.30 -7.59
C MET A 277 18.08 9.77 -7.64
N GLY A 278 17.23 9.11 -6.82
CA GLY A 278 17.11 7.65 -6.82
C GLY A 278 16.62 7.10 -8.18
N VAL A 279 15.65 7.77 -8.81
CA VAL A 279 15.17 7.39 -10.16
C VAL A 279 16.28 7.57 -11.21
N SER A 280 17.09 8.63 -11.13
CA SER A 280 18.24 8.81 -12.00
C SER A 280 19.27 7.69 -11.79
N LEU A 281 19.56 7.30 -10.55
CA LEU A 281 20.44 6.17 -10.24
C LEU A 281 19.88 4.85 -10.79
N LEU A 282 18.57 4.64 -10.72
CA LEU A 282 17.90 3.46 -11.28
C LEU A 282 18.02 3.45 -12.81
N PHE A 283 17.80 4.60 -13.46
CA PHE A 283 17.92 4.74 -14.92
C PHE A 283 19.32 4.37 -15.40
N PHE A 284 20.37 4.99 -14.85
CA PHE A 284 21.74 4.70 -15.24
C PHE A 284 22.17 3.28 -14.80
N GLY A 285 21.70 2.79 -13.64
CA GLY A 285 21.96 1.42 -13.19
C GLY A 285 21.40 0.38 -14.14
N CYS A 286 20.14 0.51 -14.55
CA CYS A 286 19.51 -0.38 -15.54
C CYS A 286 20.11 -0.25 -16.93
N LEU A 287 20.60 0.93 -17.32
CA LEU A 287 21.25 1.17 -18.62
C LEU A 287 22.63 0.52 -18.70
N LEU A 288 23.45 0.73 -17.67
CA LEU A 288 24.86 0.30 -17.68
C LEU A 288 25.04 -1.15 -17.19
N LEU A 289 24.18 -1.60 -16.29
CA LEU A 289 24.30 -2.89 -15.61
C LEU A 289 22.93 -3.63 -15.58
N PRO A 290 22.32 -3.94 -16.73
CA PRO A 290 20.93 -4.44 -16.81
C PRO A 290 20.71 -5.80 -16.11
N SER A 291 21.74 -6.60 -15.95
CA SER A 291 21.66 -7.92 -15.29
C SER A 291 22.14 -7.92 -13.83
N ASN A 292 22.56 -6.76 -13.31
CA ASN A 292 23.05 -6.69 -11.94
C ASN A 292 21.89 -6.38 -10.98
N VAL A 293 21.66 -7.26 -10.02
CA VAL A 293 20.58 -7.13 -9.01
C VAL A 293 20.72 -5.84 -8.21
N LEU A 294 21.94 -5.39 -7.90
CA LEU A 294 22.17 -4.16 -7.16
C LEU A 294 21.73 -2.91 -7.94
N SER A 295 21.79 -2.94 -9.28
CA SER A 295 21.32 -1.84 -10.11
C SER A 295 19.81 -1.60 -10.00
N LEU A 296 19.06 -2.63 -9.61
CA LEU A 296 17.62 -2.54 -9.35
C LEU A 296 17.32 -2.13 -7.90
N PHE A 297 17.88 -2.83 -6.91
CA PHE A 297 17.47 -2.69 -5.51
C PHE A 297 18.13 -1.52 -4.77
N LEU A 298 19.39 -1.19 -5.06
CA LEU A 298 20.10 -0.11 -4.36
C LEU A 298 19.50 1.29 -4.65
N PRO A 299 19.16 1.65 -5.90
CA PRO A 299 18.44 2.89 -6.17
C PRO A 299 17.07 2.95 -5.49
N MET A 300 16.37 1.81 -5.33
CA MET A 300 15.10 1.75 -4.63
C MET A 300 15.22 2.13 -3.16
N PHE A 301 16.34 1.88 -2.50
CA PHE A 301 16.60 2.42 -1.16
C PHE A 301 16.48 3.94 -1.15
N VAL A 302 17.14 4.63 -2.08
CA VAL A 302 17.13 6.10 -2.17
C VAL A 302 15.74 6.62 -2.50
N ILE A 303 15.04 5.97 -3.43
CA ILE A 303 13.66 6.33 -3.81
C ILE A 303 12.74 6.24 -2.60
N TYR A 304 12.81 5.15 -1.81
CA TYR A 304 11.96 4.94 -0.65
C TYR A 304 12.28 5.88 0.51
N VAL A 305 13.55 6.28 0.67
CA VAL A 305 13.89 7.39 1.58
C VAL A 305 13.13 8.66 1.17
N GLY A 306 13.16 9.04 -0.10
CA GLY A 306 12.45 10.24 -0.59
C GLY A 306 10.93 10.16 -0.43
N ILE A 307 10.32 9.01 -0.77
CA ILE A 307 8.87 8.77 -0.62
C ILE A 307 8.42 8.95 0.83
N SER A 308 9.23 8.53 1.81
CA SER A 308 8.92 8.69 3.23
C SER A 308 8.75 10.15 3.66
N PHE A 309 9.54 11.06 3.08
CA PHE A 309 9.38 12.50 3.29
C PHE A 309 8.08 13.03 2.70
N ILE A 310 7.61 12.45 1.59
CA ILE A 310 6.39 12.88 0.91
C ILE A 310 5.16 12.44 1.70
N PHE A 311 5.05 11.17 2.11
CA PHE A 311 3.84 10.56 2.66
C PHE A 311 3.27 11.31 3.87
N GLY A 312 4.05 11.45 4.93
CA GLY A 312 3.58 12.08 6.16
C GLY A 312 3.33 13.58 6.01
N ASN A 313 4.23 14.29 5.34
CA ASN A 313 4.16 15.75 5.21
C ASN A 313 3.05 16.19 4.25
N SER A 314 2.79 15.43 3.18
CA SER A 314 1.67 15.71 2.26
C SER A 314 0.33 15.53 2.97
N SER A 315 0.19 14.49 3.79
CA SER A 315 -1.01 14.26 4.58
C SER A 315 -1.23 15.38 5.61
N ALA A 316 -0.18 15.80 6.30
CA ALA A 316 -0.25 16.89 7.25
C ALA A 316 -0.69 18.20 6.60
N LEU A 317 -0.09 18.57 5.45
CA LEU A 317 -0.41 19.78 4.70
C LEU A 317 -1.84 19.73 4.14
N ALA A 318 -2.25 18.61 3.55
CA ALA A 318 -3.57 18.47 2.93
C ALA A 318 -4.72 18.53 3.95
N LEU A 319 -4.52 18.03 5.17
CA LEU A 319 -5.54 17.95 6.20
C LEU A 319 -5.51 19.11 7.21
N GLN A 320 -4.58 20.04 7.05
CA GLN A 320 -4.36 21.14 7.98
C GLN A 320 -5.65 21.97 8.24
N ASN A 321 -6.38 22.28 7.19
CA ASN A 321 -7.59 23.12 7.22
C ASN A 321 -8.89 22.30 7.12
N SER A 322 -8.86 21.00 7.38
CA SER A 322 -10.04 20.15 7.34
C SER A 322 -10.73 20.12 8.71
N GLU A 323 -12.02 20.48 8.74
CA GLU A 323 -12.86 20.41 9.94
C GLU A 323 -13.14 18.97 10.35
N ASP A 324 -13.50 18.12 9.39
CA ASP A 324 -13.69 16.69 9.56
C ASP A 324 -12.47 15.93 9.04
N LYS A 325 -11.43 15.87 9.87
CA LYS A 325 -10.17 15.20 9.54
C LYS A 325 -10.34 13.70 9.27
N SER A 326 -11.36 13.07 9.86
CA SER A 326 -11.59 11.62 9.70
C SER A 326 -12.06 11.29 8.28
N ASN A 327 -13.13 11.95 7.81
CA ASN A 327 -13.66 11.74 6.47
C ASN A 327 -12.70 12.26 5.39
N ALA A 328 -12.01 13.39 5.65
CA ALA A 328 -10.99 13.93 4.74
C ALA A 328 -9.80 12.97 4.57
N SER A 329 -9.32 12.36 5.66
CA SER A 329 -8.23 11.37 5.63
C SER A 329 -8.65 10.10 4.89
N ALA A 330 -9.88 9.61 5.11
CA ALA A 330 -10.41 8.45 4.39
C ALA A 330 -10.50 8.70 2.89
N LEU A 331 -11.02 9.89 2.49
CA LEU A 331 -11.09 10.28 1.09
C LEU A 331 -9.70 10.43 0.47
N MET A 332 -8.74 11.03 1.18
CA MET A 332 -7.37 11.17 0.73
C MET A 332 -6.70 9.79 0.53
N SER A 333 -6.93 8.85 1.45
CA SER A 333 -6.44 7.47 1.32
C SER A 333 -7.08 6.74 0.13
N PHE A 334 -8.36 6.96 -0.12
CA PHE A 334 -9.05 6.44 -1.30
C PHE A 334 -8.44 6.96 -2.60
N ILE A 335 -8.22 8.28 -2.71
CA ILE A 335 -7.60 8.91 -3.89
C ILE A 335 -6.18 8.36 -4.10
N ASN A 336 -5.40 8.26 -3.03
CA ASN A 336 -4.07 7.68 -3.04
C ASN A 336 -4.07 6.26 -3.61
N MET A 337 -4.89 5.36 -3.05
CA MET A 337 -4.97 3.97 -3.50
C MET A 337 -5.58 3.84 -4.90
N SER A 338 -6.56 4.66 -5.25
CA SER A 338 -7.12 4.70 -6.61
C SER A 338 -6.06 5.08 -7.65
N SER A 339 -5.13 5.97 -7.33
CA SER A 339 -4.00 6.29 -8.21
C SER A 339 -3.14 5.06 -8.48
N ALA A 340 -2.84 4.27 -7.45
CA ALA A 340 -2.08 3.03 -7.61
C ALA A 340 -2.85 1.98 -8.42
N VAL A 341 -4.16 1.82 -8.18
CA VAL A 341 -5.03 0.94 -8.97
C VAL A 341 -4.97 1.31 -10.45
N LEU A 342 -5.19 2.58 -10.78
CA LEU A 342 -5.18 3.06 -12.16
C LEU A 342 -3.83 2.79 -12.85
N VAL A 343 -2.72 3.05 -12.15
CA VAL A 343 -1.38 2.81 -12.69
C VAL A 343 -1.15 1.32 -12.91
N VAL A 344 -1.44 0.46 -11.93
CA VAL A 344 -1.24 -0.99 -12.09
C VAL A 344 -2.16 -1.56 -13.18
N MET A 345 -3.37 -1.03 -13.37
CA MET A 345 -4.22 -1.38 -14.52
C MET A 345 -3.59 -0.96 -15.87
N LEU A 346 -2.96 0.20 -15.93
CA LEU A 346 -2.27 0.66 -17.14
C LEU A 346 -1.04 -0.21 -17.46
N LEU A 347 -0.37 -0.78 -16.44
CA LEU A 347 0.75 -1.71 -16.66
C LEU A 347 0.30 -2.95 -17.43
N ALA A 348 -0.93 -3.41 -17.27
CA ALA A 348 -1.49 -4.54 -18.00
C ALA A 348 -1.54 -4.33 -19.54
N ILE A 349 -1.29 -3.12 -20.02
CA ILE A 349 -1.26 -2.77 -21.45
C ILE A 349 0.20 -2.61 -21.95
N LEU A 350 1.17 -2.48 -21.03
CA LEU A 350 2.55 -2.20 -21.36
C LEU A 350 3.39 -3.48 -21.52
N PRO A 351 4.18 -3.63 -22.59
CA PRO A 351 5.05 -4.80 -22.75
C PRO A 351 6.24 -4.73 -21.78
N ILE A 352 6.34 -5.71 -20.87
CA ILE A 352 7.44 -5.81 -19.90
C ILE A 352 8.53 -6.70 -20.47
N HIS A 353 9.37 -6.14 -21.33
CA HIS A 353 10.47 -6.87 -21.95
C HIS A 353 11.86 -6.42 -21.50
N THR A 354 11.95 -5.30 -20.79
CA THR A 354 13.24 -4.70 -20.41
C THR A 354 13.22 -4.16 -18.99
N THR A 355 14.42 -4.07 -18.37
CA THR A 355 14.61 -3.45 -17.06
C THR A 355 14.34 -1.95 -17.08
N MET A 356 14.38 -1.31 -18.27
CA MET A 356 14.20 0.13 -18.44
C MET A 356 12.77 0.62 -18.23
N ILE A 357 11.77 -0.27 -18.16
CA ILE A 357 10.37 0.11 -17.96
C ILE A 357 10.17 0.80 -16.61
N LEU A 358 10.82 0.31 -15.54
CA LEU A 358 10.69 0.88 -14.20
C LEU A 358 11.18 2.33 -14.10
N PRO A 359 12.44 2.66 -14.49
CA PRO A 359 12.91 4.03 -14.39
C PRO A 359 12.10 5.00 -15.25
N LEU A 360 11.63 4.59 -16.44
CA LEU A 360 10.80 5.44 -17.30
C LEU A 360 9.44 5.78 -16.66
N LEU A 361 8.75 4.79 -16.08
CA LEU A 361 7.51 5.01 -15.36
C LEU A 361 7.72 5.89 -14.12
N TYR A 362 8.82 5.68 -13.41
CA TYR A 362 9.11 6.45 -12.19
C TYR A 362 9.44 7.91 -12.49
N LEU A 363 10.05 8.23 -13.63
CA LEU A 363 10.21 9.62 -14.11
C LEU A 363 8.84 10.30 -14.26
N VAL A 364 7.86 9.59 -14.85
CA VAL A 364 6.50 10.10 -14.99
C VAL A 364 5.86 10.34 -13.60
N TYR A 365 5.99 9.39 -12.68
CA TYR A 365 5.39 9.52 -11.34
C TYR A 365 6.01 10.66 -10.52
N ILE A 366 7.33 10.88 -10.65
CA ILE A 366 7.99 12.03 -10.01
C ILE A 366 7.53 13.35 -10.64
N ALA A 367 7.39 13.42 -11.96
CA ALA A 367 6.87 14.60 -12.65
C ALA A 367 5.42 14.91 -12.22
N MET A 368 4.57 13.89 -12.12
CA MET A 368 3.22 14.02 -11.56
C MET A 368 3.25 14.48 -10.10
N GLY A 369 4.13 13.93 -9.28
CA GLY A 369 4.31 14.35 -7.89
C GLY A 369 4.71 15.82 -7.76
N LEU A 370 5.59 16.32 -8.62
CA LEU A 370 5.95 17.74 -8.69
C LEU A 370 4.74 18.60 -9.06
N LEU A 371 3.96 18.20 -10.06
CA LEU A 371 2.74 18.90 -10.47
C LEU A 371 1.72 18.99 -9.33
N TRP A 372 1.41 17.85 -8.69
CA TRP A 372 0.45 17.80 -7.58
C TRP A 372 0.91 18.64 -6.38
N PHE A 373 2.22 18.65 -6.12
CA PHE A 373 2.78 19.45 -5.06
C PHE A 373 2.63 20.96 -5.35
N MET A 374 2.89 21.42 -6.59
CA MET A 374 2.67 22.81 -6.99
C MET A 374 1.21 23.22 -6.83
N LEU A 375 0.28 22.38 -7.28
CA LEU A 375 -1.15 22.62 -7.17
C LEU A 375 -1.62 22.62 -5.69
N LEU A 376 -1.06 21.77 -4.85
CA LEU A 376 -1.35 21.74 -3.42
C LEU A 376 -0.88 23.03 -2.74
N GLN A 377 0.32 23.54 -3.07
CA GLN A 377 0.83 24.79 -2.52
C GLN A 377 -0.04 26.00 -2.91
N LEU A 378 -0.47 26.08 -4.17
CA LEU A 378 -1.35 27.16 -4.62
C LEU A 378 -2.68 27.19 -3.87
N ASN A 379 -3.21 26.04 -3.50
CA ASN A 379 -4.49 25.93 -2.77
C ASN A 379 -4.36 26.12 -1.25
N CYS A 380 -3.20 25.82 -0.66
CA CYS A 380 -2.99 25.99 0.78
C CYS A 380 -2.57 27.40 1.19
N ASN A 381 -1.88 28.12 0.30
CA ASN A 381 -1.37 29.46 0.61
C ASN A 381 -2.38 30.59 0.38
N GLY A 382 -3.60 30.32 -0.12
CA GLY A 382 -4.61 31.32 -0.45
C GLY A 382 -4.20 32.27 -1.61
N PRO A 383 -5.09 33.08 -2.16
CA PRO A 383 -4.66 34.13 -3.06
C PRO A 383 -3.72 35.06 -2.29
N ILE A 384 -2.49 35.18 -2.77
CA ILE A 384 -1.57 36.24 -2.33
C ILE A 384 -2.34 37.53 -2.57
N ASN A 385 -2.80 38.18 -1.49
CA ASN A 385 -3.28 39.55 -1.60
C ASN A 385 -2.11 40.39 -2.12
N LEU A 386 -2.13 40.63 -3.43
CA LEU A 386 -1.30 41.63 -4.09
C LEU A 386 -1.77 43.03 -3.70
#